data_b5a23e3ca7c432db60acf4ea6a19eb7e
#
_entry.id   b5a23e3ca7c432db60acf4ea6a19eb7e
#
_cell.length_a   1.000
_cell.length_b   1.000
_cell.length_c   1.000
_cell.angle_alpha   90.00
_cell.angle_beta   90.00
_cell.angle_gamma   90.00
#
_symmetry.space_group_name_H-M   'P 1'
#
loop_
_entity.id
_entity.type
_entity.pdbx_description
1 polymer ?
#
loop_
_entity_poly.entity_id
_entity_poly.type
_entity_poly.pdbx_seq_one_letter_code
_entity_poly.pdbx_strand_id
1 'polypeptide(L)'
;MRFRLSYHAQRQLERRGIPLARLESVLNNPQQVVPEQGGRHVYQSQVDRGDGKMVLLRAIVVDNTDPAVVVTVYQTKQIQKYWRQP
;
A
#
# COMPACT_ATOMS: atom_id res chain seq x y z
N MET A 1 4.58 -4.82 -11.66
CA MET A 1 4.76 -3.35 -11.74
C MET A 1 6.17 -2.98 -11.36
N ARG A 2 6.79 -2.11 -12.14
CA ARG A 2 8.10 -1.54 -11.74
C ARG A 2 7.83 -0.36 -10.80
N PHE A 3 8.50 -0.35 -9.66
CA PHE A 3 8.32 0.72 -8.69
C PHE A 3 9.60 0.98 -7.92
N ARG A 4 9.70 2.17 -7.35
CA ARG A 4 10.72 2.51 -6.37
C ARG A 4 10.04 3.10 -5.15
N LEU A 5 10.73 3.04 -4.02
CA LEU A 5 10.23 3.60 -2.76
C LEU A 5 10.79 5.00 -2.57
N SER A 6 9.93 5.94 -2.17
CA SER A 6 10.41 7.19 -1.64
C SER A 6 11.17 6.94 -0.34
N TYR A 7 11.99 7.89 0.08
CA TYR A 7 12.68 7.79 1.37
C TYR A 7 11.68 7.63 2.51
N HIS A 8 10.60 8.39 2.46
CA HIS A 8 9.54 8.33 3.46
C HIS A 8 8.89 6.93 3.52
N ALA A 9 8.57 6.35 2.36
CA ALA A 9 7.97 5.03 2.31
C ALA A 9 8.93 3.96 2.84
N GLN A 10 10.21 4.07 2.49
CA GLN A 10 11.23 3.15 2.98
C GLN A 10 11.33 3.19 4.50
N ARG A 11 11.32 4.40 5.07
CA ARG A 11 11.36 4.59 6.52
C ARG A 11 10.11 4.01 7.19
N GLN A 12 8.94 4.15 6.55
CA GLN A 12 7.72 3.59 7.10
C GLN A 12 7.74 2.06 7.13
N LEU A 13 8.23 1.41 6.08
CA LEU A 13 8.37 -0.04 6.07
C LEU A 13 9.26 -0.50 7.24
N GLU A 14 10.40 0.15 7.41
CA GLU A 14 11.35 -0.20 8.47
C GLU A 14 10.74 0.02 9.85
N ARG A 15 10.18 1.21 10.07
CA ARG A 15 9.65 1.59 11.38
C ARG A 15 8.49 0.72 11.81
N ARG A 16 7.64 0.34 10.87
CA ARG A 16 6.43 -0.43 11.16
C ARG A 16 6.61 -1.92 10.98
N GLY A 17 7.81 -2.35 10.57
CA GLY A 17 8.09 -3.76 10.37
C GLY A 17 7.25 -4.40 9.27
N ILE A 18 6.98 -3.65 8.19
CA ILE A 18 6.22 -4.19 7.07
C ILE A 18 7.21 -4.86 6.12
N PRO A 19 7.09 -6.18 5.88
CA PRO A 19 8.01 -6.84 4.94
C PRO A 19 7.83 -6.30 3.52
N LEU A 20 8.94 -6.10 2.82
CA LEU A 20 8.89 -5.63 1.44
C LEU A 20 8.07 -6.58 0.56
N ALA A 21 8.18 -7.89 0.79
CA ALA A 21 7.43 -8.88 0.01
C ALA A 21 5.92 -8.67 0.15
N ARG A 22 5.46 -8.22 1.32
CA ARG A 22 4.03 -7.93 1.52
C ARG A 22 3.60 -6.75 0.67
N LEU A 23 4.42 -5.70 0.65
CA LEU A 23 4.14 -4.54 -0.19
C LEU A 23 4.14 -4.92 -1.67
N GLU A 24 5.14 -5.69 -2.11
CA GLU A 24 5.22 -6.13 -3.50
C GLU A 24 3.97 -6.92 -3.91
N SER A 25 3.49 -7.79 -3.03
CA SER A 25 2.28 -8.56 -3.29
C SER A 25 1.06 -7.67 -3.52
N VAL A 26 0.91 -6.61 -2.70
CA VAL A 26 -0.20 -5.67 -2.83
C VAL A 26 -0.07 -4.85 -4.10
N LEU A 27 1.14 -4.42 -4.45
CA LEU A 27 1.34 -3.63 -5.67
C LEU A 27 1.09 -4.43 -6.94
N ASN A 28 1.45 -5.72 -6.94
CA ASN A 28 1.29 -6.57 -8.11
C ASN A 28 -0.12 -7.17 -8.24
N ASN A 29 -0.81 -7.38 -7.13
CA ASN A 29 -2.16 -7.95 -7.11
C ASN A 29 -3.04 -7.24 -6.10
N PRO A 30 -3.31 -5.94 -6.28
CA PRO A 30 -4.13 -5.21 -5.32
C PRO A 30 -5.57 -5.70 -5.35
N GLN A 31 -6.20 -5.77 -4.19
CA GLN A 31 -7.62 -6.06 -4.13
C GLN A 31 -8.44 -4.85 -4.59
N GLN A 32 -7.95 -3.65 -4.30
CA GLN A 32 -8.58 -2.41 -4.75
C GLN A 32 -7.52 -1.38 -5.12
N VAL A 33 -7.81 -0.59 -6.16
CA VAL A 33 -7.03 0.59 -6.51
C VAL A 33 -8.00 1.77 -6.47
N VAL A 34 -7.72 2.74 -5.61
CA VAL A 34 -8.63 3.84 -5.32
C VAL A 34 -7.98 5.14 -5.73
N PRO A 35 -8.67 6.00 -6.50
CA PRO A 35 -8.13 7.32 -6.84
C PRO A 35 -7.88 8.16 -5.60
N GLU A 36 -6.80 8.94 -5.63
CA GLU A 36 -6.42 9.85 -4.58
C GLU A 36 -6.13 11.21 -5.20
N GLN A 37 -6.12 12.25 -4.37
CA GLN A 37 -5.82 13.59 -4.85
C GLN A 37 -4.39 13.67 -5.41
N GLY A 38 -4.16 14.61 -6.33
CA GLY A 38 -2.84 14.86 -6.87
C GLY A 38 -2.37 13.83 -7.88
N GLY A 39 -3.28 13.13 -8.57
CA GLY A 39 -2.91 12.15 -9.57
C GLY A 39 -2.34 10.86 -9.01
N ARG A 40 -2.59 10.60 -7.72
CA ARG A 40 -2.11 9.40 -7.06
C ARG A 40 -3.21 8.36 -6.99
N HIS A 41 -2.80 7.11 -6.76
CA HIS A 41 -3.73 6.01 -6.48
C HIS A 41 -3.30 5.31 -5.21
N VAL A 42 -4.28 4.80 -4.47
CA VAL A 42 -4.02 3.95 -3.31
C VAL A 42 -4.22 2.51 -3.75
N TYR A 43 -3.17 1.71 -3.63
CA TYR A 43 -3.21 0.27 -3.86
C TYR A 43 -3.41 -0.37 -2.50
N GLN A 44 -4.50 -1.12 -2.32
CA GLN A 44 -4.82 -1.64 -1.00
C GLN A 44 -5.33 -3.07 -1.05
N SER A 45 -4.99 -3.81 -0.01
CA SER A 45 -5.43 -5.19 0.18
C SER A 45 -5.55 -5.49 1.67
N GLN A 46 -6.50 -6.34 1.99
CA GLN A 46 -6.58 -6.92 3.32
C GLN A 46 -5.53 -8.02 3.40
N VAL A 47 -4.66 -7.95 4.39
CA VAL A 47 -3.55 -8.88 4.54
C VAL A 47 -3.51 -9.39 5.97
N ASP A 48 -3.02 -10.63 6.14
CA ASP A 48 -2.71 -11.18 7.45
C ASP A 48 -1.36 -10.61 7.87
N ARG A 49 -1.29 -9.97 9.02
CA ARG A 49 -0.03 -9.35 9.47
C ARG A 49 0.92 -10.34 10.15
N GLY A 50 0.60 -11.64 10.13
CA GLY A 50 1.47 -12.68 10.63
C GLY A 50 1.02 -13.33 11.93
N ASP A 51 -0.05 -12.80 12.55
CA ASP A 51 -0.59 -13.33 13.81
C ASP A 51 -2.06 -13.76 13.66
N GLY A 52 -2.52 -13.95 12.43
CA GLY A 52 -3.91 -14.32 12.14
C GLY A 52 -4.86 -13.15 12.13
N LYS A 53 -4.38 -11.95 12.40
CA LYS A 53 -5.22 -10.74 12.40
C LYS A 53 -5.10 -10.03 11.06
N MET A 54 -6.25 -9.68 10.50
CA MET A 54 -6.29 -8.98 9.22
C MET A 54 -6.15 -7.48 9.43
N VAL A 55 -5.36 -6.86 8.56
CA VAL A 55 -5.21 -5.41 8.49
C VAL A 55 -5.33 -5.01 7.03
N LEU A 56 -5.59 -3.73 6.79
CA LEU A 56 -5.58 -3.17 5.44
C LEU A 56 -4.22 -2.54 5.21
N LEU A 57 -3.48 -3.04 4.22
CA LEU A 57 -2.26 -2.38 3.78
C LEU A 57 -2.63 -1.41 2.68
N ARG A 58 -2.19 -0.17 2.83
CA ARG A 58 -2.44 0.89 1.87
C ARG A 58 -1.12 1.48 1.39
N ALA A 59 -0.91 1.48 0.09
CA ALA A 59 0.26 2.08 -0.54
C ALA A 59 -0.21 3.22 -1.43
N ILE A 60 0.25 4.43 -1.14
CA ILE A 60 -0.08 5.61 -1.95
C ILE A 60 1.00 5.75 -3.01
N VAL A 61 0.60 5.71 -4.27
CA VAL A 61 1.51 5.53 -5.40
C VAL A 61 1.28 6.61 -6.44
N VAL A 62 2.38 7.21 -6.92
CA VAL A 62 2.39 7.99 -8.14
C VAL A 62 2.67 7.00 -9.26
N ASP A 63 1.63 6.62 -10.01
CA ASP A 63 1.74 5.53 -10.98
C ASP A 63 1.66 5.99 -12.44
N ASN A 64 1.73 7.30 -12.66
CA ASN A 64 1.81 7.85 -14.01
C ASN A 64 3.26 8.07 -14.46
N THR A 65 4.20 7.45 -13.77
CA THR A 65 5.63 7.47 -14.10
C THR A 65 6.16 6.04 -14.17
N ASP A 66 7.29 5.85 -14.83
CA ASP A 66 7.96 4.55 -14.90
C ASP A 66 9.43 4.72 -14.48
N PRO A 67 9.85 4.17 -13.34
CA PRO A 67 9.05 3.36 -12.43
C PRO A 67 8.02 4.20 -11.66
N ALA A 68 6.96 3.55 -11.21
CA ALA A 68 6.02 4.16 -10.28
C ALA A 68 6.74 4.47 -8.97
N VAL A 69 6.23 5.46 -8.22
CA VAL A 69 6.84 5.85 -6.95
C VAL A 69 5.86 5.60 -5.82
N VAL A 70 6.26 4.74 -4.88
CA VAL A 70 5.49 4.53 -3.65
C VAL A 70 5.89 5.64 -2.69
N VAL A 71 4.95 6.55 -2.40
CA VAL A 71 5.24 7.72 -1.56
C VAL A 71 4.91 7.49 -0.10
N THR A 72 3.95 6.63 0.19
CA THR A 72 3.51 6.36 1.57
C THR A 72 3.02 4.93 1.66
N VAL A 73 3.32 4.25 2.78
CA VAL A 73 2.82 2.90 3.06
C VAL A 73 2.43 2.84 4.52
N TYR A 74 1.25 2.27 4.80
CA TYR A 74 0.86 2.01 6.17
C TYR A 74 -0.15 0.88 6.23
N GLN A 75 -0.32 0.34 7.43
CA GLN A 75 -1.33 -0.67 7.73
C GLN A 75 -2.28 -0.12 8.76
N THR A 76 -3.55 -0.48 8.66
CA THR A 76 -4.57 -0.03 9.59
C THR A 76 -5.55 -1.16 9.92
N LYS A 77 -6.00 -1.18 11.17
CA LYS A 77 -7.07 -2.08 11.58
C LYS A 77 -8.45 -1.56 11.17
N GLN A 78 -8.54 -0.29 10.79
CA GLN A 78 -9.80 0.35 10.42
C GLN A 78 -10.14 0.07 8.96
N ILE A 79 -10.35 -1.20 8.65
CA ILE A 79 -10.57 -1.65 7.28
C ILE A 79 -11.80 -0.97 6.67
N GLN A 80 -12.91 -0.95 7.41
CA GLN A 80 -14.18 -0.44 6.89
C GLN A 80 -14.12 1.06 6.57
N LYS A 81 -13.25 1.80 7.23
CA LYS A 81 -13.10 3.22 6.99
C LYS A 81 -12.60 3.51 5.58
N TYR A 82 -11.76 2.63 5.04
CA TYR A 82 -11.08 2.85 3.77
C TYR A 82 -11.52 1.91 2.67
N TRP A 83 -12.19 0.82 3.02
CA TRP A 83 -12.60 -0.17 2.04
C TRP A 83 -13.74 0.38 1.19
N ARG A 84 -13.56 0.31 -0.13
CA ARG A 84 -14.59 0.76 -1.07
C ARG A 84 -15.62 -0.33 -1.25
N GLN A 85 -16.86 0.00 -0.95
CA GLN A 85 -17.98 -0.89 -1.22
C GLN A 85 -18.38 -0.77 -2.69
N PRO A 86 -18.78 -1.88 -3.33
CA PRO A 86 -19.23 -1.85 -4.73
C PRO A 86 -20.53 -1.05 -4.91
#